data_1baf0b0a9e4d740c60e014e0d755906f
#
_entry.id   1baf0b0a9e4d740c60e014e0d755906f
#
_cell.length_a   1.000
_cell.length_b   1.000
_cell.length_c   1.000
_cell.angle_alpha   90.00
_cell.angle_beta   90.00
_cell.angle_gamma   90.00
#
_symmetry.space_group_name_H-M   'P 1'
#
loop_
_entity.id
_entity.type
_entity.pdbx_description
1 polymer ?
#
loop_
_entity_poly.entity_id
_entity_poly.type
_entity_poly.pdbx_seq_one_letter_code
_entity_poly.pdbx_strand_id
1 'polypeptide(L)'
;MSEKKKKKLFLEKIYSPEDLKGLNIEDLKNLSSELREELIEIVSKTGGHLGAGLGVVELTVALHFVFNSPKDKMIWDVGHQAYPHKILTGRRKYLHTLRQKDGISGFLKRSESIHDHFGAGHSSTSISAGLGMAVARDIKKEKNKVIAVIGDGAMSAGLAYEGMNNAGILDSDMIIILNDNRMSIAPAVGALSLSLIHISEPTRQEAIS
;
A
#
# COMPACT_ATOMS: atom_id res chain seq x y z
N MET A 1 -18.58 -4.55 -32.07
CA MET A 1 -17.20 -4.17 -32.46
C MET A 1 -16.29 -4.61 -31.35
N SER A 2 -15.39 -5.56 -31.63
CA SER A 2 -14.44 -6.07 -30.63
C SER A 2 -13.40 -4.98 -30.38
N GLU A 3 -13.43 -4.33 -29.22
CA GLU A 3 -12.32 -3.49 -28.77
C GLU A 3 -11.08 -4.37 -28.67
N LYS A 4 -10.08 -4.09 -29.52
CA LYS A 4 -8.78 -4.73 -29.45
C LYS A 4 -8.20 -4.41 -28.08
N LYS A 5 -8.12 -5.40 -27.17
CA LYS A 5 -7.42 -5.27 -25.88
C LYS A 5 -6.05 -4.67 -26.15
N LYS A 6 -5.78 -3.48 -25.61
CA LYS A 6 -4.49 -2.82 -25.70
C LYS A 6 -3.46 -3.73 -25.03
N LYS A 7 -2.39 -4.08 -25.72
CA LYS A 7 -1.37 -4.99 -25.20
C LYS A 7 -0.65 -4.32 -24.04
N LYS A 8 -0.66 -4.93 -22.86
CA LYS A 8 0.01 -4.43 -21.65
C LYS A 8 1.48 -4.87 -21.67
N LEU A 9 2.34 -4.05 -22.29
CA LEU A 9 3.72 -4.39 -22.61
C LEU A 9 4.61 -4.62 -21.38
N PHE A 10 4.41 -3.82 -20.32
CA PHE A 10 5.22 -3.88 -19.11
C PHE A 10 4.65 -4.90 -18.14
N LEU A 11 3.36 -4.83 -17.84
CA LEU A 11 2.71 -5.69 -16.86
C LEU A 11 2.78 -7.18 -17.21
N GLU A 12 2.83 -7.53 -18.50
CA GLU A 12 3.01 -8.91 -18.96
C GLU A 12 4.38 -9.49 -18.60
N LYS A 13 5.38 -8.66 -18.33
CA LYS A 13 6.74 -9.06 -17.98
C LYS A 13 7.01 -9.07 -16.48
N ILE A 14 6.07 -8.59 -15.67
CA ILE A 14 6.23 -8.52 -14.21
C ILE A 14 5.63 -9.76 -13.57
N TYR A 15 6.47 -10.61 -13.01
CA TYR A 15 6.12 -11.81 -12.27
C TYR A 15 6.50 -11.71 -10.79
N SER A 16 7.46 -10.84 -10.47
CA SER A 16 7.98 -10.60 -9.13
C SER A 16 8.41 -9.14 -8.95
N PRO A 17 8.57 -8.65 -7.73
CA PRO A 17 9.09 -7.31 -7.48
C PRO A 17 10.48 -7.05 -8.07
N GLU A 18 11.30 -8.07 -8.22
CA GLU A 18 12.64 -7.98 -8.81
C GLU A 18 12.60 -7.48 -10.26
N ASP A 19 11.56 -7.81 -11.00
CA ASP A 19 11.41 -7.41 -12.40
C ASP A 19 11.26 -5.88 -12.57
N LEU A 20 10.92 -5.16 -11.49
CA LEU A 20 10.83 -3.70 -11.51
C LEU A 20 12.21 -3.03 -11.45
N LYS A 21 13.22 -3.70 -10.89
CA LYS A 21 14.54 -3.09 -10.61
C LYS A 21 15.30 -2.65 -11.85
N GLY A 22 15.01 -3.24 -12.99
CA GLY A 22 15.62 -2.90 -14.29
C GLY A 22 14.90 -1.81 -15.08
N LEU A 23 13.75 -1.31 -14.57
CA LEU A 23 12.94 -0.33 -15.28
C LEU A 23 13.45 1.10 -15.02
N ASN A 24 13.35 1.97 -16.02
CA ASN A 24 13.56 3.40 -15.84
C ASN A 24 12.27 4.09 -15.36
N ILE A 25 12.34 5.39 -15.02
CA ILE A 25 11.20 6.14 -14.48
C ILE A 25 10.02 6.19 -15.47
N GLU A 26 10.28 6.30 -16.76
CA GLU A 26 9.22 6.34 -17.78
C GLU A 26 8.52 4.98 -17.90
N ASP A 27 9.28 3.89 -17.85
CA ASP A 27 8.73 2.52 -17.82
C ASP A 27 7.87 2.29 -16.57
N LEU A 28 8.29 2.80 -15.41
CA LEU A 28 7.50 2.71 -14.17
C LEU A 28 6.18 3.49 -14.25
N LYS A 29 6.16 4.64 -14.92
CA LYS A 29 4.92 5.39 -15.18
C LYS A 29 3.98 4.61 -16.10
N ASN A 30 4.53 4.03 -17.18
CA ASN A 30 3.77 3.21 -18.11
C ASN A 30 3.21 1.95 -17.41
N LEU A 31 4.03 1.28 -16.59
CA LEU A 31 3.59 0.16 -15.74
C LEU A 31 2.45 0.56 -14.80
N SER A 32 2.56 1.73 -14.16
CA SER A 32 1.50 2.26 -13.28
C SER A 32 0.19 2.47 -14.04
N SER A 33 0.25 2.98 -15.26
CA SER A 33 -0.93 3.17 -16.13
C SER A 33 -1.56 1.82 -16.51
N GLU A 34 -0.75 0.84 -16.91
CA GLU A 34 -1.22 -0.51 -17.25
C GLU A 34 -1.82 -1.23 -16.03
N LEU A 35 -1.21 -1.05 -14.86
CA LEU A 35 -1.68 -1.61 -13.59
C LEU A 35 -3.04 -1.03 -13.19
N ARG A 36 -3.25 0.27 -13.40
CA ARG A 36 -4.52 0.95 -13.17
C ARG A 36 -5.62 0.42 -14.09
N GLU A 37 -5.35 0.27 -15.38
CA GLU A 37 -6.28 -0.32 -16.35
C GLU A 37 -6.65 -1.76 -15.97
N GLU A 38 -5.67 -2.56 -15.54
CA GLU A 38 -5.87 -3.95 -15.08
C GLU A 38 -6.79 -4.01 -13.86
N LEU A 39 -6.56 -3.14 -12.87
CA LEU A 39 -7.40 -3.06 -11.67
C LEU A 39 -8.85 -2.73 -12.00
N ILE A 40 -9.08 -1.74 -12.86
CA ILE A 40 -10.43 -1.37 -13.31
C ILE A 40 -11.10 -2.54 -14.00
N GLU A 41 -10.40 -3.21 -14.92
CA GLU A 41 -10.94 -4.35 -15.66
C GLU A 41 -11.33 -5.52 -14.72
N ILE A 42 -10.48 -5.83 -13.75
CA ILE A 42 -10.72 -6.95 -12.84
C ILE A 42 -11.80 -6.62 -11.82
N VAL A 43 -11.66 -5.50 -11.11
CA VAL A 43 -12.55 -5.16 -10.00
C VAL A 43 -13.97 -4.83 -10.49
N SER A 44 -14.13 -4.33 -11.73
CA SER A 44 -15.46 -4.17 -12.34
C SER A 44 -16.21 -5.49 -12.49
N LYS A 45 -15.51 -6.61 -12.57
CA LYS A 45 -16.10 -7.96 -12.70
C LYS A 45 -16.23 -8.69 -11.37
N THR A 46 -15.20 -8.59 -10.52
CA THR A 46 -15.13 -9.34 -9.25
C THR A 46 -15.77 -8.59 -8.08
N GLY A 47 -15.93 -7.28 -8.20
CA GLY A 47 -16.19 -6.40 -7.07
C GLY A 47 -14.95 -6.21 -6.20
N GLY A 48 -15.00 -5.29 -5.25
CA GLY A 48 -13.91 -5.03 -4.31
C GLY A 48 -13.63 -3.55 -4.08
N HIS A 49 -12.45 -3.27 -3.51
CA HIS A 49 -12.06 -1.92 -3.10
C HIS A 49 -11.32 -1.19 -4.24
N LEU A 50 -12.05 -0.75 -5.28
CA LEU A 50 -11.45 -0.15 -6.46
C LEU A 50 -10.75 1.17 -6.13
N GLY A 51 -11.46 2.12 -5.51
CA GLY A 51 -10.92 3.46 -5.22
C GLY A 51 -9.66 3.42 -4.37
N ALA A 52 -9.66 2.61 -3.30
CA ALA A 52 -8.50 2.43 -2.44
C ALA A 52 -7.30 1.83 -3.20
N GLY A 53 -7.53 0.84 -4.07
CA GLY A 53 -6.49 0.25 -4.91
C GLY A 53 -5.91 1.24 -5.92
N LEU A 54 -6.77 2.05 -6.56
CA LEU A 54 -6.33 3.07 -7.52
C LEU A 54 -5.51 4.19 -6.87
N GLY A 55 -5.82 4.54 -5.62
CA GLY A 55 -5.12 5.58 -4.86
C GLY A 55 -3.69 5.23 -4.44
N VAL A 56 -3.27 3.98 -4.58
CA VAL A 56 -1.93 3.52 -4.18
C VAL A 56 -1.13 2.86 -5.32
N VAL A 57 -1.55 3.01 -6.56
CA VAL A 57 -0.86 2.36 -7.70
C VAL A 57 0.58 2.83 -7.79
N GLU A 58 0.82 4.12 -7.92
CA GLU A 58 2.15 4.71 -8.05
C GLU A 58 2.99 4.47 -6.79
N LEU A 59 2.38 4.59 -5.61
CA LEU A 59 3.03 4.29 -4.34
C LEU A 59 3.50 2.83 -4.30
N THR A 60 2.65 1.89 -4.72
CA THR A 60 2.99 0.45 -4.73
C THR A 60 4.13 0.15 -5.69
N VAL A 61 4.10 0.73 -6.90
CA VAL A 61 5.17 0.59 -7.88
C VAL A 61 6.47 1.16 -7.31
N ALA A 62 6.45 2.36 -6.73
CA ALA A 62 7.62 2.99 -6.14
C ALA A 62 8.19 2.16 -4.97
N LEU A 63 7.35 1.66 -4.08
CA LEU A 63 7.77 0.83 -2.96
C LEU A 63 8.45 -0.46 -3.43
N HIS A 64 7.88 -1.15 -4.41
CA HIS A 64 8.49 -2.37 -4.95
C HIS A 64 9.73 -2.08 -5.81
N PHE A 65 9.83 -0.89 -6.39
CA PHE A 65 11.05 -0.45 -7.07
C PHE A 65 12.19 -0.15 -6.09
N VAL A 66 11.90 0.51 -4.96
CA VAL A 66 12.92 0.93 -3.98
C VAL A 66 13.30 -0.21 -3.04
N PHE A 67 12.32 -0.87 -2.44
CA PHE A 67 12.52 -1.88 -1.40
C PHE A 67 12.54 -3.30 -1.94
N ASN A 68 13.22 -4.21 -1.24
CA ASN A 68 13.44 -5.60 -1.66
C ASN A 68 12.49 -6.55 -0.92
N SER A 69 11.23 -6.63 -1.35
CA SER A 69 10.28 -7.62 -0.84
C SER A 69 10.62 -9.02 -1.37
N PRO A 70 10.61 -10.09 -0.55
CA PRO A 70 10.04 -10.17 0.79
C PRO A 70 11.03 -9.88 1.93
N LYS A 71 12.30 -9.52 1.64
CA LYS A 71 13.29 -9.22 2.67
C LYS A 71 12.86 -8.00 3.49
N ASP A 72 12.60 -6.88 2.82
CA ASP A 72 12.01 -5.69 3.44
C ASP A 72 10.53 -5.94 3.71
N LYS A 73 10.05 -5.50 4.87
CA LYS A 73 8.69 -5.78 5.35
C LYS A 73 7.76 -4.63 5.02
N MET A 74 6.77 -4.88 4.17
CA MET A 74 5.72 -3.92 3.84
C MET A 74 4.41 -4.34 4.52
N ILE A 75 3.85 -3.45 5.33
CA ILE A 75 2.60 -3.66 6.05
C ILE A 75 1.57 -2.67 5.51
N TRP A 76 0.49 -3.18 4.96
CA TRP A 76 -0.60 -2.38 4.42
C TRP A 76 -1.73 -2.35 5.45
N ASP A 77 -2.06 -1.17 5.96
CA ASP A 77 -3.16 -1.03 6.91
C ASP A 77 -4.48 -1.51 6.32
N VAL A 78 -5.25 -2.29 7.06
CA VAL A 78 -6.42 -3.04 6.56
C VAL A 78 -6.06 -4.04 5.47
N GLY A 79 -5.28 -3.65 4.46
CA GLY A 79 -4.91 -4.46 3.29
C GLY A 79 -5.92 -4.41 2.14
N HIS A 80 -6.96 -3.58 2.24
CA HIS A 80 -7.99 -3.41 1.21
C HIS A 80 -7.48 -2.70 -0.05
N GLN A 81 -6.44 -1.88 0.06
CA GLN A 81 -5.78 -1.17 -1.03
C GLN A 81 -4.70 -2.00 -1.73
N ALA A 82 -4.39 -3.20 -1.26
CA ALA A 82 -3.22 -3.96 -1.66
C ALA A 82 -3.38 -4.81 -2.94
N TYR A 83 -4.36 -4.51 -3.81
CA TYR A 83 -4.51 -5.22 -5.08
C TYR A 83 -3.33 -5.00 -6.03
N PRO A 84 -2.78 -3.76 -6.19
CA PRO A 84 -1.54 -3.54 -6.94
C PRO A 84 -0.38 -4.40 -6.42
N HIS A 85 -0.22 -4.48 -5.10
CA HIS A 85 0.78 -5.32 -4.45
C HIS A 85 0.61 -6.80 -4.82
N LYS A 86 -0.63 -7.32 -4.83
CA LYS A 86 -0.90 -8.70 -5.25
C LYS A 86 -0.51 -8.96 -6.71
N ILE A 87 -0.78 -8.00 -7.60
CA ILE A 87 -0.40 -8.09 -9.01
C ILE A 87 1.12 -8.17 -9.15
N LEU A 88 1.84 -7.21 -8.55
CA LEU A 88 3.30 -7.11 -8.65
C LEU A 88 4.06 -8.23 -7.94
N THR A 89 3.39 -8.98 -7.07
CA THR A 89 3.95 -10.14 -6.33
C THR A 89 3.49 -11.48 -6.90
N GLY A 90 3.20 -11.55 -8.20
CA GLY A 90 3.00 -12.80 -8.95
C GLY A 90 1.59 -13.38 -8.93
N ARG A 91 0.61 -12.68 -8.32
CA ARG A 91 -0.78 -13.17 -8.21
C ARG A 91 -1.71 -12.65 -9.30
N ARG A 92 -1.19 -11.92 -10.30
CA ARG A 92 -1.97 -11.33 -11.40
C ARG A 92 -2.93 -12.33 -12.05
N LYS A 93 -2.43 -13.52 -12.39
CA LYS A 93 -3.22 -14.57 -13.07
C LYS A 93 -4.38 -15.11 -12.24
N TYR A 94 -4.36 -14.92 -10.93
CA TYR A 94 -5.42 -15.37 -10.02
C TYR A 94 -6.40 -14.26 -9.63
N LEU A 95 -6.17 -13.02 -10.01
CA LEU A 95 -6.99 -11.89 -9.57
C LEU A 95 -8.46 -11.99 -10.01
N HIS A 96 -8.74 -12.73 -11.08
CA HIS A 96 -10.11 -13.01 -11.51
C HIS A 96 -10.91 -13.82 -10.48
N THR A 97 -10.24 -14.44 -9.49
CA THR A 97 -10.87 -15.17 -8.37
C THR A 97 -10.96 -14.34 -7.09
N LEU A 98 -10.67 -13.04 -7.17
CA LEU A 98 -10.64 -12.15 -6.02
C LEU A 98 -11.97 -12.17 -5.26
N ARG A 99 -11.92 -12.41 -3.94
CA ARG A 99 -13.08 -12.47 -3.03
C ARG A 99 -14.07 -13.61 -3.31
N GLN A 100 -13.74 -14.54 -4.19
CA GLN A 100 -14.56 -15.72 -4.45
C GLN A 100 -14.19 -16.87 -3.50
N LYS A 101 -15.10 -17.83 -3.36
CA LYS A 101 -14.81 -19.06 -2.62
C LYS A 101 -13.60 -19.77 -3.27
N ASP A 102 -12.67 -20.18 -2.44
CA ASP A 102 -11.41 -20.82 -2.85
C ASP A 102 -10.50 -19.96 -3.75
N GLY A 103 -10.83 -18.69 -3.93
CA GLY A 103 -10.04 -17.69 -4.63
C GLY A 103 -9.12 -16.89 -3.70
N ILE A 104 -8.46 -15.89 -4.27
CA ILE A 104 -7.59 -15.01 -3.48
C ILE A 104 -8.40 -14.04 -2.62
N SER A 105 -7.88 -13.78 -1.41
CA SER A 105 -8.49 -12.88 -0.43
C SER A 105 -8.56 -11.43 -0.91
N GLY A 106 -9.63 -10.73 -0.53
CA GLY A 106 -9.75 -9.28 -0.71
C GLY A 106 -8.82 -8.45 0.19
N PHE A 107 -8.10 -9.10 1.12
CA PHE A 107 -7.10 -8.52 2.01
C PHE A 107 -5.80 -9.29 1.86
N LEU A 108 -4.71 -8.78 2.46
CA LEU A 108 -3.46 -9.53 2.52
C LEU A 108 -3.61 -10.74 3.42
N LYS A 109 -2.98 -11.84 3.01
CA LYS A 109 -3.04 -13.11 3.72
C LYS A 109 -1.70 -13.83 3.64
N ARG A 110 -1.05 -14.00 4.78
CA ARG A 110 0.29 -14.60 4.87
C ARG A 110 0.42 -15.99 4.25
N SER A 111 -0.68 -16.74 4.20
CA SER A 111 -0.71 -18.05 3.54
C SER A 111 -0.80 -18.00 2.01
N GLU A 112 -1.06 -16.81 1.42
CA GLU A 112 -1.11 -16.64 -0.03
C GLU A 112 0.25 -16.31 -0.64
N SER A 113 1.08 -15.56 0.09
CA SER A 113 2.35 -15.07 -0.44
C SER A 113 3.35 -14.76 0.66
N ILE A 114 4.64 -15.02 0.38
CA ILE A 114 5.75 -14.62 1.23
C ILE A 114 5.91 -13.10 1.30
N HIS A 115 5.32 -12.37 0.37
CA HIS A 115 5.31 -10.91 0.33
C HIS A 115 4.24 -10.29 1.24
N ASP A 116 3.28 -11.09 1.73
CA ASP A 116 2.22 -10.66 2.64
C ASP A 116 2.71 -10.78 4.09
N HIS A 117 3.44 -9.76 4.58
CA HIS A 117 4.10 -9.83 5.88
C HIS A 117 3.14 -9.78 7.06
N PHE A 118 1.98 -9.14 6.88
CA PHE A 118 0.94 -9.03 7.89
C PHE A 118 -0.43 -9.18 7.25
N GLY A 119 -1.23 -10.09 7.79
CA GLY A 119 -2.62 -10.29 7.37
C GLY A 119 -3.54 -9.50 8.31
N ALA A 120 -4.35 -8.61 7.75
CA ALA A 120 -5.29 -7.82 8.52
C ALA A 120 -6.68 -7.84 7.84
N GLY A 121 -7.45 -6.89 8.03
CA GLY A 121 -8.83 -6.59 7.68
C GLY A 121 -9.33 -5.55 8.67
N HIS A 122 -8.53 -5.35 9.73
CA HIS A 122 -8.75 -4.38 10.79
C HIS A 122 -7.91 -3.13 10.55
N SER A 123 -8.52 -1.95 10.67
CA SER A 123 -7.84 -0.66 10.51
C SER A 123 -6.89 -0.35 11.68
N SER A 124 -5.95 0.53 11.44
CA SER A 124 -5.06 1.16 12.44
C SER A 124 -4.00 0.22 13.04
N THR A 125 -3.83 -0.97 12.49
CA THR A 125 -2.94 -2.01 13.04
C THR A 125 -1.52 -1.98 12.47
N SER A 126 -1.31 -1.34 11.33
CA SER A 126 -0.06 -1.43 10.55
C SER A 126 1.15 -0.87 11.28
N ILE A 127 1.00 0.24 12.01
CA ILE A 127 2.09 0.92 12.71
C ILE A 127 2.60 0.04 13.85
N SER A 128 1.68 -0.46 14.72
CA SER A 128 2.05 -1.34 15.82
C SER A 128 2.65 -2.66 15.35
N ALA A 129 2.09 -3.25 14.28
CA ALA A 129 2.63 -4.48 13.68
C ALA A 129 4.02 -4.23 13.07
N GLY A 130 4.20 -3.11 12.37
CA GLY A 130 5.48 -2.69 11.80
C GLY A 130 6.53 -2.44 12.87
N LEU A 131 6.15 -1.75 13.95
CA LEU A 131 7.05 -1.51 15.08
C LEU A 131 7.54 -2.83 15.72
N GLY A 132 6.63 -3.77 15.94
CA GLY A 132 7.00 -5.10 16.44
C GLY A 132 7.98 -5.83 15.52
N MET A 133 7.82 -5.70 14.19
CA MET A 133 8.77 -6.28 13.22
C MET A 133 10.10 -5.54 13.22
N ALA A 134 10.13 -4.21 13.38
CA ALA A 134 11.34 -3.42 13.47
C ALA A 134 12.15 -3.77 14.73
N VAL A 135 11.49 -3.84 15.89
CA VAL A 135 12.12 -4.27 17.15
C VAL A 135 12.68 -5.70 17.02
N ALA A 136 11.91 -6.62 16.44
CA ALA A 136 12.39 -8.00 16.24
C ALA A 136 13.61 -8.06 15.30
N ARG A 137 13.64 -7.24 14.23
CA ARG A 137 14.80 -7.06 13.35
C ARG A 137 16.02 -6.58 14.12
N ASP A 138 15.86 -5.58 14.99
CA ASP A 138 16.96 -4.97 15.74
C ASP A 138 17.53 -5.95 16.76
N ILE A 139 16.67 -6.72 17.46
CA ILE A 139 17.09 -7.79 18.37
C ILE A 139 17.89 -8.86 17.62
N LYS A 140 17.45 -9.21 16.39
CA LYS A 140 18.15 -10.19 15.53
C LYS A 140 19.38 -9.60 14.83
N LYS A 141 19.62 -8.30 14.94
CA LYS A 141 20.69 -7.58 14.21
C LYS A 141 20.57 -7.70 12.68
N GLU A 142 19.36 -7.87 12.17
CA GLU A 142 19.05 -7.83 10.75
C GLU A 142 19.01 -6.38 10.24
N LYS A 143 19.06 -6.17 8.91
CA LYS A 143 19.14 -4.83 8.32
C LYS A 143 18.02 -4.52 7.32
N ASN A 144 17.01 -5.38 7.26
CA ASN A 144 15.86 -5.15 6.38
C ASN A 144 15.07 -3.93 6.83
N LYS A 145 14.46 -3.24 5.86
CA LYS A 145 13.58 -2.12 6.15
C LYS A 145 12.19 -2.62 6.54
N VAL A 146 11.49 -1.80 7.33
CA VAL A 146 10.10 -2.03 7.72
C VAL A 146 9.29 -0.80 7.34
N ILE A 147 8.27 -0.99 6.54
CA ILE A 147 7.44 0.07 5.98
C ILE A 147 5.98 -0.21 6.34
N ALA A 148 5.31 0.73 7.00
CA ALA A 148 3.87 0.71 7.25
C ALA A 148 3.18 1.73 6.36
N VAL A 149 2.20 1.29 5.57
CA VAL A 149 1.36 2.16 4.73
C VAL A 149 -0.01 2.23 5.37
N ILE A 150 -0.43 3.42 5.76
CA ILE A 150 -1.71 3.68 6.42
C ILE A 150 -2.47 4.78 5.68
N GLY A 151 -3.77 4.60 5.48
CA GLY A 151 -4.65 5.63 4.93
C GLY A 151 -5.14 6.61 6.01
N ASP A 152 -5.52 7.80 5.58
CA ASP A 152 -6.08 8.87 6.44
C ASP A 152 -7.27 8.38 7.26
N GLY A 153 -8.20 7.64 6.68
CA GLY A 153 -9.34 7.04 7.39
C GLY A 153 -8.94 6.06 8.49
N ALA A 154 -7.83 5.35 8.33
CA ALA A 154 -7.33 4.40 9.32
C ALA A 154 -6.54 5.08 10.45
N MET A 155 -6.12 6.32 10.28
CA MET A 155 -5.48 7.12 11.32
C MET A 155 -6.45 7.61 12.42
N SER A 156 -7.73 7.42 12.26
CA SER A 156 -8.74 7.90 13.21
C SER A 156 -8.87 7.08 14.50
N ALA A 157 -8.28 5.89 14.58
CA ALA A 157 -8.39 5.01 15.75
C ALA A 157 -7.17 5.11 16.69
N GLY A 158 -7.42 4.95 17.99
CA GLY A 158 -6.43 5.09 19.06
C GLY A 158 -5.18 4.23 18.87
N LEU A 159 -5.33 3.02 18.36
CA LEU A 159 -4.20 2.09 18.13
C LEU A 159 -3.12 2.66 17.21
N ALA A 160 -3.49 3.49 16.21
CA ALA A 160 -2.50 4.16 15.35
C ALA A 160 -1.65 5.14 16.17
N TYR A 161 -2.27 5.90 17.08
CA TYR A 161 -1.58 6.86 17.96
C TYR A 161 -0.71 6.19 18.99
N GLU A 162 -1.20 5.10 19.60
CA GLU A 162 -0.41 4.28 20.50
C GLU A 162 0.81 3.72 19.81
N GLY A 163 0.64 3.21 18.57
CA GLY A 163 1.74 2.75 17.74
C GLY A 163 2.77 3.83 17.43
N MET A 164 2.32 5.03 17.03
CA MET A 164 3.20 6.16 16.74
C MET A 164 3.94 6.66 17.99
N ASN A 165 3.23 6.77 19.13
CA ASN A 165 3.83 7.20 20.37
C ASN A 165 4.95 6.25 20.82
N ASN A 166 4.72 4.94 20.71
CA ASN A 166 5.76 3.95 21.01
C ASN A 166 6.90 3.96 19.98
N ALA A 167 6.61 4.14 18.70
CA ALA A 167 7.62 4.25 17.65
C ALA A 167 8.53 5.47 17.85
N GLY A 168 8.00 6.57 18.39
CA GLY A 168 8.77 7.77 18.67
C GLY A 168 9.74 7.65 19.87
N ILE A 169 9.48 6.70 20.78
CA ILE A 169 10.37 6.45 21.95
C ILE A 169 11.40 5.37 21.63
N LEU A 170 10.98 4.33 20.90
CA LEU A 170 11.86 3.24 20.52
C LEU A 170 12.70 3.69 19.31
N ASP A 171 14.00 3.66 19.44
CA ASP A 171 14.95 4.01 18.36
C ASP A 171 15.03 2.89 17.29
N SER A 172 13.86 2.46 16.83
CA SER A 172 13.72 1.41 15.81
C SER A 172 13.41 2.05 14.45
N ASP A 173 14.36 1.92 13.52
CA ASP A 173 14.26 2.46 12.16
C ASP A 173 13.07 1.81 11.41
N MET A 174 11.98 2.54 11.25
CA MET A 174 10.85 2.18 10.41
C MET A 174 10.31 3.38 9.61
N ILE A 175 9.66 3.10 8.52
CA ILE A 175 9.06 4.11 7.65
C ILE A 175 7.53 4.01 7.79
N ILE A 176 6.89 5.11 8.14
CA ILE A 176 5.43 5.23 8.16
C ILE A 176 5.01 6.14 7.01
N ILE A 177 4.18 5.63 6.12
CA ILE A 177 3.65 6.37 4.97
C ILE A 177 2.17 6.59 5.20
N LEU A 178 1.79 7.85 5.39
CA LEU A 178 0.41 8.27 5.39
C LEU A 178 -0.03 8.53 3.94
N ASN A 179 -0.97 7.72 3.46
CA ASN A 179 -1.59 7.92 2.16
C ASN A 179 -2.92 8.66 2.35
N ASP A 180 -2.87 9.98 2.19
CA ASP A 180 -4.04 10.83 2.27
C ASP A 180 -4.51 11.21 0.86
N ASN A 181 -5.63 10.66 0.44
CA ASN A 181 -6.29 10.97 -0.82
C ASN A 181 -7.62 11.71 -0.60
N ARG A 182 -7.90 12.13 0.62
CA ARG A 182 -9.17 12.76 1.06
C ARG A 182 -10.42 11.93 0.72
N MET A 183 -10.25 10.62 0.52
CA MET A 183 -11.31 9.69 0.15
C MET A 183 -11.45 8.62 1.24
N SER A 184 -12.47 8.78 2.09
CA SER A 184 -12.91 7.73 2.99
C SER A 184 -14.39 7.37 2.70
N ILE A 185 -14.89 6.30 3.32
CA ILE A 185 -16.30 5.86 3.19
C ILE A 185 -17.25 6.96 3.69
N ALA A 186 -16.82 7.72 4.70
CA ALA A 186 -17.50 8.91 5.22
C ALA A 186 -16.49 10.05 5.40
N PRO A 187 -16.94 11.32 5.42
CA PRO A 187 -16.05 12.44 5.73
C PRO A 187 -15.31 12.18 7.05
N ALA A 188 -14.01 12.43 7.06
CA ALA A 188 -13.21 12.28 8.26
C ALA A 188 -13.71 13.29 9.33
N VAL A 189 -13.92 12.80 10.55
CA VAL A 189 -14.36 13.62 11.68
C VAL A 189 -13.27 13.66 12.74
N GLY A 190 -13.15 14.80 13.41
CA GLY A 190 -12.21 15.01 14.51
C GLY A 190 -11.05 15.95 14.20
N ALA A 191 -10.40 16.42 15.26
CA ALA A 191 -9.37 17.46 15.20
C ALA A 191 -8.14 17.08 14.38
N LEU A 192 -7.83 15.79 14.28
CA LEU A 192 -6.67 15.30 13.52
C LEU A 192 -6.83 15.43 12.01
N SER A 193 -8.04 15.24 11.47
CA SER A 193 -8.31 15.53 10.06
C SER A 193 -8.01 17.00 9.73
N LEU A 194 -8.32 17.92 10.64
CA LEU A 194 -7.97 19.33 10.51
C LEU A 194 -6.46 19.59 10.60
N SER A 195 -5.74 18.86 11.46
CA SER A 195 -4.29 18.98 11.58
C SER A 195 -3.55 18.51 10.34
N LEU A 196 -4.02 17.44 9.68
CA LEU A 196 -3.44 16.93 8.44
C LEU A 196 -3.61 17.90 7.27
N ILE A 197 -4.69 18.68 7.22
CA ILE A 197 -4.88 19.76 6.24
C ILE A 197 -3.77 20.81 6.37
N HIS A 198 -3.39 21.19 7.58
CA HIS A 198 -2.30 22.15 7.81
C HIS A 198 -0.92 21.63 7.42
N ILE A 199 -0.70 20.33 7.44
CA ILE A 199 0.57 19.71 7.00
C ILE A 199 0.64 19.65 5.47
N SER A 200 -0.47 19.35 4.81
CA SER A 200 -0.53 19.21 3.34
C SER A 200 -0.65 20.54 2.60
N GLU A 201 -1.17 21.57 3.25
CA GLU A 201 -1.29 22.93 2.72
C GLU A 201 -0.53 23.91 3.64
N PRO A 202 0.80 24.06 3.46
CA PRO A 202 1.54 25.05 4.22
C PRO A 202 0.93 26.42 3.93
N THR A 203 0.39 27.06 4.96
CA THR A 203 -0.14 28.42 4.90
C THR A 203 0.92 29.31 4.26
N ARG A 204 0.64 29.90 3.11
CA ARG A 204 1.42 31.03 2.61
C ARG A 204 1.32 32.11 3.69
N GLN A 205 2.40 32.34 4.39
CA GLN A 205 2.52 33.48 5.26
C GLN A 205 2.44 34.70 4.35
N GLU A 206 1.27 35.35 4.28
CA GLU A 206 1.17 36.68 3.67
C GLU A 206 2.07 37.58 4.50
N ALA A 207 3.09 38.12 3.84
CA ALA A 207 3.93 39.13 4.44
C ALA A 207 3.03 40.30 4.83
N ILE A 208 2.89 40.51 6.13
CA ILE A 208 2.26 41.74 6.64
C ILE A 208 3.19 42.87 6.26
N SER A 209 2.78 43.65 5.28
CA SER A 209 3.40 44.93 4.86
C SER A 209 3.07 46.04 5.86
#